data_9532b5a2ab76d916c41da58a5763a0b0
#
_entry.id   9532b5a2ab76d916c41da58a5763a0b0
#
_cell.length_a   1.000
_cell.length_b   1.000
_cell.length_c   1.000
_cell.angle_alpha   90.00
_cell.angle_beta   90.00
_cell.angle_gamma   90.00
#
_symmetry.space_group_name_H-M   'P 1'
#
loop_
_entity.id
_entity.type
_entity.pdbx_description
1 polymer ?
#
loop_
_entity_poly.entity_id
_entity_poly.type
_entity_poly.pdbx_seq_one_letter_code
_entity_poly.pdbx_strand_id
1 'polypeptide(L)'
;MKGTSGQQRDFWPAMGFLMPNLLGFLVFTAGPVLFSLAIAFTNWDLQRTVPFGWIGLRNFAELFADQQFWLYFLNTVYLMMGLPFAIAGSLLLALLLSQSLRGIVVYRTLFYLPTFTSGVALMILWKALYNPDFGPINAAINWALGTLGVKGVEAPVWLLSTKNVFGLAVVVAVGLGLLGAGRLLRAFVRVPARAALASAAFAFVLFLALWPWAKGLEVETVGLRRGQWGLGARDAIILMGIWIAIGGNNMLLYLAALSNVPQELYEAAQIDGAGRWATFWHVTWPQLAPTTFFIVVMSFIGGLQGGFEQARVMTFGGPAGTTTTLVYHIYTKAFEEFQMGYASAISWVLFTVIFTVTLVNWKFGAKELSY
;
A
#
# COMPACT_ATOMS: atom_id res chain seq x y z
N MET A 1 43.71 16.58 -27.53
CA MET A 1 43.93 15.95 -26.21
C MET A 1 44.24 17.03 -25.17
N LYS A 2 43.22 17.71 -24.62
CA LYS A 2 43.35 18.68 -23.50
C LYS A 2 42.01 18.65 -22.71
N GLY A 3 41.77 17.63 -21.95
CA GLY A 3 40.53 17.48 -21.19
C GLY A 3 40.68 16.86 -19.79
N THR A 4 41.85 16.38 -19.42
CA THR A 4 42.01 15.60 -18.17
C THR A 4 42.56 16.38 -16.97
N SER A 5 43.13 17.56 -17.17
CA SER A 5 43.73 18.33 -16.05
C SER A 5 42.73 19.15 -15.24
N GLY A 6 41.61 19.57 -15.81
CA GLY A 6 40.55 20.31 -15.09
C GLY A 6 39.73 19.38 -14.17
N GLN A 7 39.33 18.24 -14.67
CA GLN A 7 38.54 17.28 -13.89
C GLN A 7 39.25 16.75 -12.63
N GLN A 8 40.56 16.54 -12.68
CA GLN A 8 41.33 16.11 -11.51
C GLN A 8 41.49 17.22 -10.47
N ARG A 9 41.54 18.50 -10.90
CA ARG A 9 41.74 19.64 -10.03
C ARG A 9 40.52 19.96 -9.16
N ASP A 10 39.31 19.65 -9.68
CA ASP A 10 38.03 19.88 -8.96
C ASP A 10 37.57 18.65 -8.13
N PHE A 11 38.19 17.48 -8.34
CA PHE A 11 37.85 16.25 -7.65
C PHE A 11 38.03 16.33 -6.12
N TRP A 12 39.18 16.81 -5.67
CA TRP A 12 39.51 16.87 -4.24
C TRP A 12 38.64 17.87 -3.47
N PRO A 13 38.42 19.11 -3.96
CA PRO A 13 37.46 20.02 -3.35
C PRO A 13 36.03 19.44 -3.32
N ALA A 14 35.56 18.83 -4.41
CA ALA A 14 34.24 18.17 -4.46
C ALA A 14 34.13 17.04 -3.46
N MET A 15 35.14 16.19 -3.32
CA MET A 15 35.17 15.14 -2.30
C MET A 15 35.18 15.72 -0.88
N GLY A 16 35.88 16.83 -0.64
CA GLY A 16 35.85 17.52 0.66
C GLY A 16 34.44 17.98 1.06
N PHE A 17 33.68 18.51 0.10
CA PHE A 17 32.26 18.87 0.35
C PHE A 17 31.33 17.67 0.51
N LEU A 18 31.58 16.58 -0.18
CA LEU A 18 30.78 15.35 -0.08
C LEU A 18 31.12 14.50 1.15
N MET A 19 32.34 14.62 1.68
CA MET A 19 32.86 13.78 2.76
C MET A 19 31.96 13.72 4.00
N PRO A 20 31.45 14.83 4.55
CA PRO A 20 30.57 14.78 5.71
C PRO A 20 29.30 13.95 5.47
N ASN A 21 28.70 14.08 4.26
CA ASN A 21 27.52 13.34 3.88
C ASN A 21 27.82 11.85 3.66
N LEU A 22 28.95 11.55 2.99
CA LEU A 22 29.41 10.17 2.78
C LEU A 22 29.73 9.47 4.11
N LEU A 23 30.42 10.14 5.03
CA LEU A 23 30.69 9.60 6.37
C LEU A 23 29.39 9.38 7.14
N GLY A 24 28.47 10.34 7.10
CA GLY A 24 27.13 10.19 7.70
C GLY A 24 26.37 8.98 7.13
N PHE A 25 26.37 8.82 5.81
CA PHE A 25 25.76 7.67 5.15
C PHE A 25 26.43 6.35 5.57
N LEU A 26 27.77 6.28 5.56
CA LEU A 26 28.50 5.06 5.92
C LEU A 26 28.27 4.67 7.39
N VAL A 27 28.31 5.62 8.30
CA VAL A 27 28.19 5.34 9.75
C VAL A 27 26.74 5.10 10.17
N PHE A 28 25.79 5.91 9.68
CA PHE A 28 24.42 5.88 10.19
C PHE A 28 23.43 5.13 9.29
N THR A 29 23.80 4.78 8.06
CA THR A 29 22.95 4.01 7.14
C THR A 29 23.60 2.71 6.72
N ALA A 30 24.71 2.75 6.01
CA ALA A 30 25.33 1.54 5.46
C ALA A 30 25.86 0.62 6.56
N GLY A 31 26.49 1.17 7.60
CA GLY A 31 27.01 0.40 8.74
C GLY A 31 25.92 -0.43 9.43
N PRO A 32 24.84 0.18 9.97
CA PRO A 32 23.74 -0.56 10.59
C PRO A 32 23.05 -1.56 9.66
N VAL A 33 22.90 -1.23 8.36
CA VAL A 33 22.31 -2.16 7.39
C VAL A 33 23.19 -3.39 7.20
N LEU A 34 24.52 -3.21 6.98
CA LEU A 34 25.45 -4.33 6.86
C LEU A 34 25.56 -5.13 8.17
N PHE A 35 25.52 -4.45 9.30
CA PHE A 35 25.48 -5.09 10.60
C PHE A 35 24.23 -5.95 10.77
N SER A 36 23.04 -5.45 10.40
CA SER A 36 21.82 -6.24 10.43
C SER A 36 21.89 -7.46 9.52
N LEU A 37 22.58 -7.36 8.37
CA LEU A 37 22.83 -8.50 7.50
C LEU A 37 23.68 -9.56 8.22
N ALA A 38 24.78 -9.14 8.85
CA ALA A 38 25.67 -10.04 9.55
C ALA A 38 24.95 -10.78 10.68
N ILE A 39 24.16 -10.08 11.50
CA ILE A 39 23.44 -10.70 12.62
C ILE A 39 22.27 -11.60 12.18
N ALA A 40 21.75 -11.45 10.96
CA ALA A 40 20.75 -12.36 10.40
C ALA A 40 21.24 -13.81 10.31
N PHE A 41 22.57 -14.04 10.27
CA PHE A 41 23.21 -15.35 10.25
C PHE A 41 23.65 -15.84 11.63
N THR A 42 23.23 -15.17 12.69
CA THR A 42 23.59 -15.47 14.09
C THR A 42 22.36 -15.74 14.93
N ASN A 43 22.59 -16.38 16.08
CA ASN A 43 21.58 -16.58 17.13
C ASN A 43 21.52 -15.39 18.10
N TRP A 44 21.78 -14.16 17.64
CA TRP A 44 21.86 -13.02 18.54
C TRP A 44 20.53 -12.72 19.22
N ASP A 45 20.56 -12.88 20.55
CA ASP A 45 19.51 -12.55 21.48
C ASP A 45 20.01 -11.44 22.43
N LEU A 46 19.22 -10.36 22.58
CA LEU A 46 19.58 -9.27 23.51
C LEU A 46 19.56 -9.68 24.97
N GLN A 47 18.75 -10.68 25.34
CA GLN A 47 18.70 -11.21 26.71
C GLN A 47 19.92 -12.09 27.05
N ARG A 48 20.72 -12.46 26.05
CA ARG A 48 21.89 -13.33 26.18
C ARG A 48 21.55 -14.68 26.83
N THR A 49 20.35 -15.18 26.57
CA THR A 49 19.90 -16.49 27.09
C THR A 49 20.69 -17.63 26.49
N VAL A 50 21.23 -17.44 25.28
CA VAL A 50 22.05 -18.40 24.56
C VAL A 50 23.41 -17.76 24.25
N PRO A 51 24.52 -18.51 24.33
CA PRO A 51 25.81 -18.01 23.89
C PRO A 51 25.78 -17.56 22.44
N PHE A 52 26.34 -16.37 22.16
CA PHE A 52 26.42 -15.83 20.80
C PHE A 52 27.19 -16.80 19.89
N GLY A 53 26.60 -17.12 18.75
CA GLY A 53 27.22 -18.01 17.77
C GLY A 53 26.72 -17.75 16.34
N TRP A 54 27.53 -18.12 15.41
CA TRP A 54 27.18 -18.12 14.00
C TRP A 54 26.39 -19.39 13.66
N ILE A 55 25.15 -19.24 13.17
CA ILE A 55 24.24 -20.35 12.86
C ILE A 55 23.94 -20.49 11.35
N GLY A 56 24.61 -19.71 10.50
CA GLY A 56 24.43 -19.74 9.05
C GLY A 56 23.00 -19.38 8.63
N LEU A 57 22.40 -20.20 7.78
CA LEU A 57 21.06 -19.97 7.21
C LEU A 57 19.89 -20.46 8.09
N ARG A 58 20.16 -20.86 9.33
CA ARG A 58 19.15 -21.46 10.20
C ARG A 58 17.94 -20.53 10.42
N ASN A 59 18.16 -19.24 10.70
CA ASN A 59 17.09 -18.25 10.87
C ASN A 59 16.18 -18.20 9.64
N PHE A 60 16.75 -18.26 8.43
CA PHE A 60 15.98 -18.24 7.18
C PHE A 60 15.19 -19.55 6.98
N ALA A 61 15.78 -20.71 7.32
CA ALA A 61 15.09 -21.99 7.25
C ALA A 61 13.90 -22.04 8.21
N GLU A 62 14.10 -21.61 9.46
CA GLU A 62 13.05 -21.53 10.47
C GLU A 62 11.94 -20.54 10.02
N LEU A 63 12.31 -19.38 9.46
CA LEU A 63 11.38 -18.37 8.96
C LEU A 63 10.48 -18.93 7.84
N PHE A 64 11.05 -19.62 6.86
CA PHE A 64 10.23 -20.18 5.77
C PHE A 64 9.36 -21.36 6.20
N ALA A 65 9.71 -22.04 7.29
CA ALA A 65 8.90 -23.10 7.89
C ALA A 65 7.81 -22.53 8.83
N ASP A 66 7.92 -21.27 9.26
CA ASP A 66 6.99 -20.66 10.20
C ASP A 66 5.67 -20.25 9.51
N GLN A 67 4.57 -20.86 9.93
CA GLN A 67 3.23 -20.53 9.43
C GLN A 67 2.82 -19.08 9.78
N GLN A 68 3.30 -18.53 10.91
CA GLN A 68 3.00 -17.16 11.32
C GLN A 68 3.65 -16.16 10.38
N PHE A 69 4.86 -16.42 9.92
CA PHE A 69 5.52 -15.58 8.93
C PHE A 69 4.66 -15.45 7.66
N TRP A 70 4.17 -16.56 7.13
CA TRP A 70 3.34 -16.54 5.92
C TRP A 70 1.99 -15.86 6.15
N LEU A 71 1.37 -16.06 7.31
CA LEU A 71 0.15 -15.35 7.69
C LEU A 71 0.37 -13.83 7.69
N TYR A 72 1.45 -13.36 8.31
CA TYR A 72 1.74 -11.93 8.43
C TYR A 72 2.20 -11.30 7.12
N PHE A 73 2.90 -12.08 6.28
CA PHE A 73 3.19 -11.69 4.91
C PHE A 73 1.90 -11.49 4.10
N LEU A 74 0.98 -12.44 4.16
CA LEU A 74 -0.30 -12.37 3.47
C LEU A 74 -1.19 -11.24 4.02
N ASN A 75 -1.16 -10.98 5.32
CA ASN A 75 -1.84 -9.82 5.90
C ASN A 75 -1.30 -8.50 5.32
N THR A 76 0.03 -8.39 5.19
CA THR A 76 0.66 -7.21 4.58
C THR A 76 0.19 -7.01 3.14
N VAL A 77 0.20 -8.08 2.34
CA VAL A 77 -0.30 -8.05 0.96
C VAL A 77 -1.81 -7.73 0.91
N TYR A 78 -2.60 -8.30 1.82
CA TYR A 78 -4.03 -8.01 1.89
C TYR A 78 -4.32 -6.54 2.15
N LEU A 79 -3.60 -5.91 3.08
CA LEU A 79 -3.76 -4.48 3.37
C LEU A 79 -3.41 -3.60 2.17
N MET A 80 -2.55 -4.06 1.28
CA MET A 80 -2.22 -3.35 0.04
C MET A 80 -3.34 -3.37 -1.01
N MET A 81 -4.38 -4.21 -0.86
CA MET A 81 -5.52 -4.23 -1.79
C MET A 81 -6.27 -2.89 -1.87
N GLY A 82 -6.11 -2.02 -0.87
CA GLY A 82 -6.63 -0.65 -0.89
C GLY A 82 -5.89 0.31 -1.82
N LEU A 83 -4.64 0.01 -2.21
CA LEU A 83 -3.79 0.93 -2.98
C LEU A 83 -4.38 1.35 -4.33
N PRO A 84 -4.94 0.48 -5.17
CA PRO A 84 -5.55 0.89 -6.43
C PRO A 84 -6.68 1.91 -6.23
N PHE A 85 -7.50 1.72 -5.20
CA PHE A 85 -8.61 2.62 -4.88
C PHE A 85 -8.10 3.97 -4.33
N ALA A 86 -7.06 3.93 -3.50
CA ALA A 86 -6.40 5.12 -2.99
C ALA A 86 -5.76 5.94 -4.12
N ILE A 87 -5.08 5.30 -5.04
CA ILE A 87 -4.45 5.95 -6.20
C ILE A 87 -5.51 6.55 -7.13
N ALA A 88 -6.54 5.77 -7.48
CA ALA A 88 -7.65 6.25 -8.31
C ALA A 88 -8.40 7.40 -7.63
N GLY A 89 -8.67 7.30 -6.32
CA GLY A 89 -9.29 8.36 -5.55
C GLY A 89 -8.44 9.63 -5.48
N SER A 90 -7.12 9.51 -5.33
CA SER A 90 -6.18 10.65 -5.37
C SER A 90 -6.18 11.34 -6.73
N LEU A 91 -6.22 10.59 -7.82
CA LEU A 91 -6.33 11.12 -9.16
C LEU A 91 -7.67 11.86 -9.36
N LEU A 92 -8.78 11.24 -8.97
CA LEU A 92 -10.10 11.87 -9.05
C LEU A 92 -10.16 13.17 -8.25
N LEU A 93 -9.63 13.15 -7.02
CA LEU A 93 -9.59 14.35 -6.19
C LEU A 93 -8.69 15.42 -6.81
N ALA A 94 -7.53 15.06 -7.37
CA ALA A 94 -6.66 15.99 -8.06
C ALA A 94 -7.36 16.61 -9.30
N LEU A 95 -8.09 15.83 -10.09
CA LEU A 95 -8.88 16.32 -11.23
C LEU A 95 -9.98 17.30 -10.79
N LEU A 96 -10.64 17.04 -9.66
CA LEU A 96 -11.63 17.96 -9.09
C LEU A 96 -10.96 19.25 -8.58
N LEU A 97 -9.83 19.14 -7.92
CA LEU A 97 -9.10 20.27 -7.35
C LEU A 97 -8.18 21.00 -8.36
N SER A 98 -8.05 20.52 -9.60
CA SER A 98 -7.39 21.24 -10.68
C SER A 98 -8.29 22.29 -11.34
N GLN A 99 -9.60 22.21 -11.11
CA GLN A 99 -10.57 23.18 -11.67
C GLN A 99 -10.49 24.53 -10.94
N SER A 100 -10.91 25.59 -11.62
CA SER A 100 -10.94 26.96 -11.07
C SER A 100 -12.14 27.15 -10.13
N LEU A 101 -12.05 26.63 -8.92
CA LEU A 101 -13.07 26.76 -7.88
C LEU A 101 -12.76 27.90 -6.92
N ARG A 102 -13.79 28.63 -6.47
CA ARG A 102 -13.62 29.65 -5.40
C ARG A 102 -13.16 28.96 -4.11
N GLY A 103 -12.10 29.46 -3.49
CA GLY A 103 -11.56 28.89 -2.25
C GLY A 103 -10.78 27.57 -2.43
N ILE A 104 -10.31 27.24 -3.63
CA ILE A 104 -9.60 26.01 -3.94
C ILE A 104 -8.42 25.73 -3.00
N VAL A 105 -7.73 26.77 -2.53
CA VAL A 105 -6.61 26.64 -1.60
C VAL A 105 -7.07 26.03 -0.27
N VAL A 106 -8.23 26.44 0.23
CA VAL A 106 -8.80 25.87 1.48
C VAL A 106 -9.10 24.39 1.31
N TYR A 107 -9.73 23.99 0.20
CA TYR A 107 -10.00 22.58 -0.07
C TYR A 107 -8.72 21.74 -0.17
N ARG A 108 -7.72 22.22 -0.92
CA ARG A 108 -6.40 21.54 -1.01
C ARG A 108 -5.76 21.38 0.37
N THR A 109 -5.78 22.43 1.20
CA THR A 109 -5.23 22.39 2.55
C THR A 109 -5.99 21.40 3.44
N LEU A 110 -7.32 21.41 3.42
CA LEU A 110 -8.15 20.51 4.24
C LEU A 110 -7.94 19.04 3.86
N PHE A 111 -7.89 18.71 2.57
CA PHE A 111 -7.64 17.34 2.13
C PHE A 111 -6.20 16.88 2.42
N TYR A 112 -5.24 17.79 2.44
CA TYR A 112 -3.85 17.46 2.75
C TYR A 112 -3.53 17.44 4.25
N LEU A 113 -4.38 18.04 5.08
CA LEU A 113 -4.20 18.18 6.54
C LEU A 113 -3.89 16.85 7.25
N PRO A 114 -4.53 15.70 6.93
CA PRO A 114 -4.23 14.42 7.57
C PRO A 114 -2.76 13.98 7.43
N THR A 115 -2.07 14.41 6.38
CA THR A 115 -0.66 14.06 6.13
C THR A 115 0.29 14.70 7.15
N PHE A 116 -0.08 15.83 7.76
CA PHE A 116 0.70 16.51 8.81
C PHE A 116 0.42 15.95 10.21
N THR A 117 -0.63 15.15 10.36
CA THR A 117 -0.98 14.57 11.65
C THR A 117 -0.04 13.43 11.97
N SER A 118 0.44 13.33 13.22
CA SER A 118 1.22 12.18 13.67
C SER A 118 0.47 10.88 13.39
N GLY A 119 1.14 9.89 12.81
CA GLY A 119 0.55 8.59 12.51
C GLY A 119 -0.13 7.95 13.72
N VAL A 120 0.52 7.97 14.88
CA VAL A 120 -0.05 7.45 16.13
C VAL A 120 -1.33 8.19 16.53
N ALA A 121 -1.32 9.53 16.48
CA ALA A 121 -2.51 10.31 16.82
C ALA A 121 -3.67 10.03 15.86
N LEU A 122 -3.37 9.87 14.57
CA LEU A 122 -4.35 9.51 13.55
C LEU A 122 -4.94 8.11 13.81
N MET A 123 -4.12 7.13 14.20
CA MET A 123 -4.60 5.78 14.54
C MET A 123 -5.50 5.79 15.78
N ILE A 124 -5.16 6.58 16.81
CA ILE A 124 -6.00 6.75 18.01
C ILE A 124 -7.34 7.38 17.63
N LEU A 125 -7.33 8.43 16.80
CA LEU A 125 -8.54 9.06 16.30
C LEU A 125 -9.44 8.04 15.57
N TRP A 126 -8.88 7.29 14.62
CA TRP A 126 -9.64 6.29 13.87
C TRP A 126 -10.16 5.15 14.76
N LYS A 127 -9.38 4.73 15.76
CA LYS A 127 -9.85 3.76 16.76
C LYS A 127 -11.08 4.28 17.52
N ALA A 128 -11.12 5.58 17.85
CA ALA A 128 -12.28 6.20 18.47
C ALA A 128 -13.46 6.34 17.49
N LEU A 129 -13.21 6.68 16.21
CA LEU A 129 -14.24 6.75 15.18
C LEU A 129 -14.90 5.39 14.92
N TYR A 130 -14.11 4.30 14.96
CA TYR A 130 -14.58 2.93 14.79
C TYR A 130 -15.15 2.30 16.08
N ASN A 131 -15.23 3.04 17.18
CA ASN A 131 -15.78 2.49 18.41
C ASN A 131 -17.25 2.07 18.21
N PRO A 132 -17.65 0.82 18.53
CA PRO A 132 -19.00 0.35 18.30
C PRO A 132 -20.05 1.05 19.14
N ASP A 133 -19.71 1.47 20.36
CA ASP A 133 -20.67 1.99 21.34
C ASP A 133 -20.89 3.51 21.20
N PHE A 134 -19.82 4.28 21.02
CA PHE A 134 -19.86 5.75 20.99
C PHE A 134 -19.22 6.39 19.74
N GLY A 135 -18.75 5.56 18.79
CA GLY A 135 -18.12 6.06 17.57
C GLY A 135 -19.08 6.79 16.64
N PRO A 136 -18.73 7.97 16.14
CA PRO A 136 -19.61 8.75 15.27
C PRO A 136 -19.92 8.06 13.94
N ILE A 137 -19.08 7.15 13.45
CA ILE A 137 -19.34 6.36 12.24
C ILE A 137 -20.55 5.46 12.49
N ASN A 138 -20.58 4.71 13.60
CA ASN A 138 -21.71 3.87 13.95
C ASN A 138 -22.97 4.68 14.27
N ALA A 139 -22.83 5.82 14.92
CA ALA A 139 -23.95 6.73 15.15
C ALA A 139 -24.59 7.19 13.82
N ALA A 140 -23.77 7.57 12.84
CA ALA A 140 -24.26 7.97 11.51
C ALA A 140 -24.91 6.81 10.75
N ILE A 141 -24.35 5.61 10.80
CA ILE A 141 -24.92 4.41 10.17
C ILE A 141 -26.29 4.07 10.81
N ASN A 142 -26.35 4.03 12.13
CA ASN A 142 -27.58 3.72 12.85
C ASN A 142 -28.67 4.76 12.60
N TRP A 143 -28.30 6.06 12.52
CA TRP A 143 -29.22 7.12 12.13
C TRP A 143 -29.74 6.91 10.69
N ALA A 144 -28.89 6.58 9.74
CA ALA A 144 -29.26 6.33 8.35
C ALA A 144 -30.16 5.08 8.24
N LEU A 145 -29.84 4.00 8.93
CA LEU A 145 -30.69 2.78 8.96
C LEU A 145 -32.07 3.08 9.57
N GLY A 146 -32.13 3.87 10.64
CA GLY A 146 -33.38 4.32 11.26
C GLY A 146 -34.24 5.16 10.32
N THR A 147 -33.64 6.11 9.56
CA THR A 147 -34.35 6.94 8.58
C THR A 147 -34.87 6.14 7.39
N LEU A 148 -34.15 5.08 6.98
CA LEU A 148 -34.58 4.14 5.94
C LEU A 148 -35.59 3.11 6.40
N GLY A 149 -35.96 3.13 7.69
CA GLY A 149 -36.96 2.20 8.27
C GLY A 149 -36.43 0.77 8.44
N VAL A 150 -35.13 0.54 8.34
CA VAL A 150 -34.50 -0.77 8.55
C VAL A 150 -34.42 -1.05 10.05
N LYS A 151 -35.25 -1.97 10.53
CA LYS A 151 -35.31 -2.35 11.95
C LYS A 151 -34.52 -3.64 12.20
N GLY A 152 -33.85 -3.73 13.35
CA GLY A 152 -33.13 -4.95 13.78
C GLY A 152 -31.77 -5.16 13.18
N VAL A 153 -31.22 -4.18 12.43
CA VAL A 153 -29.83 -4.18 11.95
C VAL A 153 -29.09 -3.07 12.65
N GLU A 154 -28.05 -3.43 13.41
CA GLU A 154 -27.15 -2.47 14.06
C GLU A 154 -25.94 -2.21 13.16
N ALA A 155 -25.23 -1.09 13.40
CA ALA A 155 -23.99 -0.80 12.73
C ALA A 155 -22.91 -1.88 13.03
N PRO A 156 -21.96 -2.12 12.10
CA PRO A 156 -20.98 -3.19 12.25
C PRO A 156 -19.99 -2.93 13.38
N VAL A 157 -19.44 -4.02 13.91
CA VAL A 157 -18.24 -3.96 14.77
C VAL A 157 -16.99 -4.02 13.90
N TRP A 158 -16.18 -2.96 13.94
CA TRP A 158 -15.10 -2.73 12.96
C TRP A 158 -13.82 -3.51 13.23
N LEU A 159 -13.28 -3.47 14.46
CA LEU A 159 -11.92 -3.93 14.75
C LEU A 159 -11.87 -5.30 15.44
N LEU A 160 -13.00 -5.95 15.65
CA LEU A 160 -13.10 -7.20 16.40
C LEU A 160 -13.46 -8.42 15.53
N SER A 161 -13.68 -8.24 14.25
CA SER A 161 -14.03 -9.32 13.32
C SER A 161 -12.87 -9.73 12.42
N THR A 162 -12.76 -11.02 12.14
CA THR A 162 -11.79 -11.58 11.21
C THR A 162 -12.32 -11.69 9.76
N LYS A 163 -13.57 -11.35 9.51
CA LYS A 163 -14.22 -11.48 8.19
C LYS A 163 -13.55 -10.57 7.14
N ASN A 164 -13.29 -11.13 5.96
CA ASN A 164 -12.65 -10.43 4.83
C ASN A 164 -13.66 -10.11 3.74
N VAL A 165 -14.53 -9.14 3.98
CA VAL A 165 -15.57 -8.75 3.01
C VAL A 165 -14.96 -7.97 1.84
N PHE A 166 -14.03 -7.05 2.13
CA PHE A 166 -13.38 -6.22 1.12
C PHE A 166 -12.56 -7.06 0.13
N GLY A 167 -11.75 -8.00 0.64
CA GLY A 167 -10.97 -8.89 -0.21
C GLY A 167 -11.85 -9.74 -1.12
N LEU A 168 -12.97 -10.28 -0.61
CA LEU A 168 -13.94 -11.00 -1.42
C LEU A 168 -14.55 -10.09 -2.48
N ALA A 169 -14.97 -8.88 -2.11
CA ALA A 169 -15.56 -7.92 -3.04
C ALA A 169 -14.55 -7.52 -4.15
N VAL A 170 -13.27 -7.29 -3.80
CA VAL A 170 -12.22 -6.99 -4.77
C VAL A 170 -11.98 -8.15 -5.71
N VAL A 171 -11.88 -9.38 -5.21
CA VAL A 171 -11.69 -10.57 -6.05
C VAL A 171 -12.85 -10.75 -7.01
N VAL A 172 -14.08 -10.58 -6.54
CA VAL A 172 -15.29 -10.65 -7.40
C VAL A 172 -15.30 -9.50 -8.42
N ALA A 173 -15.00 -8.27 -8.00
CA ALA A 173 -14.98 -7.11 -8.90
C ALA A 173 -13.88 -7.22 -9.97
N VAL A 174 -12.69 -7.69 -9.60
CA VAL A 174 -11.59 -7.94 -10.56
C VAL A 174 -11.99 -9.08 -11.51
N GLY A 175 -12.57 -10.16 -11.00
CA GLY A 175 -13.06 -11.27 -11.84
C GLY A 175 -14.12 -10.81 -12.84
N LEU A 176 -15.12 -10.05 -12.40
CA LEU A 176 -16.17 -9.48 -13.25
C LEU A 176 -15.60 -8.44 -14.23
N GLY A 177 -14.66 -7.60 -13.78
CA GLY A 177 -13.97 -6.61 -14.61
C GLY A 177 -13.16 -7.26 -15.74
N LEU A 178 -12.44 -8.35 -15.45
CA LEU A 178 -11.70 -9.10 -16.45
C LEU A 178 -12.64 -9.81 -17.45
N LEU A 179 -13.78 -10.33 -16.99
CA LEU A 179 -14.81 -10.90 -17.84
C LEU A 179 -15.47 -9.82 -18.71
N GLY A 180 -15.73 -8.64 -18.15
CA GLY A 180 -16.28 -7.47 -18.85
C GLY A 180 -15.28 -6.90 -19.87
N ALA A 181 -14.01 -6.74 -19.48
CA ALA A 181 -12.94 -6.28 -20.36
C ALA A 181 -12.72 -7.26 -21.53
N GLY A 182 -12.81 -8.56 -21.29
CA GLY A 182 -12.75 -9.57 -22.35
C GLY A 182 -13.89 -9.44 -23.37
N ARG A 183 -15.07 -9.00 -22.95
CA ARG A 183 -16.21 -8.69 -23.86
C ARG A 183 -16.07 -7.35 -24.56
N LEU A 184 -15.60 -6.31 -23.86
CA LEU A 184 -15.37 -4.98 -24.44
C LEU A 184 -14.18 -4.98 -25.41
N LEU A 185 -13.10 -5.69 -25.10
CA LEU A 185 -11.97 -5.88 -26.01
C LEU A 185 -12.37 -6.63 -27.29
N ARG A 186 -13.33 -7.55 -27.24
CA ARG A 186 -13.90 -8.19 -28.44
C ARG A 186 -14.68 -7.21 -29.31
N ALA A 187 -15.29 -6.19 -28.71
CA ALA A 187 -16.05 -5.18 -29.46
C ALA A 187 -15.18 -4.07 -30.06
N PHE A 188 -14.05 -3.73 -29.43
CA PHE A 188 -13.20 -2.59 -29.81
C PHE A 188 -11.85 -2.97 -30.44
N VAL A 189 -11.29 -4.12 -30.10
CA VAL A 189 -10.01 -4.60 -30.63
C VAL A 189 -10.22 -6.03 -31.12
N ARG A 190 -9.78 -6.34 -32.33
CA ARG A 190 -9.77 -7.72 -32.88
C ARG A 190 -8.77 -8.62 -32.12
N VAL A 191 -8.98 -8.79 -30.82
CA VAL A 191 -8.20 -9.72 -30.01
C VAL A 191 -8.67 -11.15 -30.32
N PRO A 192 -7.77 -12.08 -30.64
CA PRO A 192 -8.15 -13.46 -30.92
C PRO A 192 -8.88 -14.04 -29.71
N ALA A 193 -9.98 -14.74 -29.97
CA ALA A 193 -10.84 -15.33 -28.93
C ALA A 193 -10.07 -16.18 -27.90
N ARG A 194 -8.91 -16.70 -28.28
CA ARG A 194 -7.99 -17.46 -27.42
C ARG A 194 -7.35 -16.60 -26.32
N ALA A 195 -7.00 -15.34 -26.58
CA ALA A 195 -6.40 -14.46 -25.58
C ALA A 195 -7.43 -13.98 -24.54
N ALA A 196 -8.68 -13.72 -24.97
CA ALA A 196 -9.77 -13.39 -24.07
C ALA A 196 -10.21 -14.59 -23.20
N LEU A 197 -10.16 -15.82 -23.74
CA LEU A 197 -10.38 -17.05 -22.98
C LEU A 197 -9.24 -17.33 -22.00
N ALA A 198 -7.99 -17.11 -22.40
CA ALA A 198 -6.83 -17.27 -21.52
C ALA A 198 -6.84 -16.29 -20.34
N SER A 199 -7.22 -15.01 -20.57
CA SER A 199 -7.34 -14.02 -19.50
C SER A 199 -8.50 -14.33 -18.54
N ALA A 200 -9.64 -14.81 -19.05
CA ALA A 200 -10.77 -15.24 -18.25
C ALA A 200 -10.44 -16.52 -17.44
N ALA A 201 -9.73 -17.46 -18.06
CA ALA A 201 -9.28 -18.68 -17.38
C ALA A 201 -8.23 -18.35 -16.30
N PHE A 202 -7.30 -17.45 -16.57
CA PHE A 202 -6.32 -16.98 -15.57
C PHE A 202 -7.00 -16.29 -14.40
N ALA A 203 -7.97 -15.39 -14.67
CA ALA A 203 -8.75 -14.74 -13.63
C ALA A 203 -9.56 -15.73 -12.78
N PHE A 204 -10.13 -16.76 -13.41
CA PHE A 204 -10.87 -17.81 -12.73
C PHE A 204 -9.95 -18.71 -11.88
N VAL A 205 -8.76 -19.06 -12.39
CA VAL A 205 -7.74 -19.80 -11.64
C VAL A 205 -7.22 -18.98 -10.48
N LEU A 206 -6.98 -17.67 -10.66
CA LEU A 206 -6.59 -16.75 -9.60
C LEU A 206 -7.70 -16.63 -8.53
N PHE A 207 -8.95 -16.56 -8.96
CA PHE A 207 -10.12 -16.58 -8.08
C PHE A 207 -10.19 -17.87 -7.27
N LEU A 208 -10.04 -19.03 -7.92
CA LEU A 208 -10.05 -20.33 -7.23
C LEU A 208 -8.84 -20.50 -6.29
N ALA A 209 -7.67 -19.95 -6.63
CA ALA A 209 -6.49 -19.98 -5.78
C ALA A 209 -6.60 -19.05 -4.56
N LEU A 210 -7.27 -17.90 -4.73
CA LEU A 210 -7.48 -16.93 -3.65
C LEU A 210 -8.71 -17.25 -2.78
N TRP A 211 -9.67 -18.03 -3.29
CA TRP A 211 -10.90 -18.40 -2.58
C TRP A 211 -10.66 -19.21 -1.30
N PRO A 212 -9.82 -20.29 -1.31
CA PRO A 212 -9.48 -21.01 -0.08
C PRO A 212 -8.74 -20.12 0.92
N TRP A 213 -7.90 -19.22 0.42
CA TRP A 213 -7.19 -18.25 1.24
C TRP A 213 -8.16 -17.23 1.87
N ALA A 214 -9.14 -16.74 1.14
CA ALA A 214 -10.20 -15.89 1.69
C ALA A 214 -11.07 -16.61 2.73
N LYS A 215 -11.32 -17.92 2.54
CA LYS A 215 -12.08 -18.77 3.48
C LYS A 215 -11.24 -19.28 4.66
N GLY A 216 -10.00 -19.66 4.44
CA GLY A 216 -9.11 -20.22 5.47
C GLY A 216 -8.71 -19.22 6.57
N LEU A 217 -9.05 -17.94 6.40
CA LEU A 217 -8.86 -16.88 7.38
C LEU A 217 -10.14 -16.61 8.23
N GLU A 218 -11.18 -17.42 8.12
CA GLU A 218 -12.31 -17.43 9.04
C GLU A 218 -11.90 -18.07 10.38
N VAL A 219 -11.08 -17.36 11.15
CA VAL A 219 -10.94 -17.62 12.58
C VAL A 219 -12.21 -17.10 13.25
N GLU A 220 -12.80 -17.89 14.15
CA GLU A 220 -14.00 -17.52 14.90
C GLU A 220 -13.93 -16.08 15.41
N THR A 221 -15.01 -15.34 15.24
CA THR A 221 -15.15 -13.96 15.68
C THR A 221 -15.02 -13.88 17.20
N VAL A 222 -13.82 -13.61 17.68
CA VAL A 222 -13.55 -13.47 19.11
C VAL A 222 -14.15 -12.15 19.58
N GLY A 223 -15.09 -12.21 20.52
CA GLY A 223 -15.61 -11.04 21.24
C GLY A 223 -16.87 -10.40 20.66
N LEU A 224 -17.50 -10.95 19.60
CA LEU A 224 -18.81 -10.47 19.16
C LEU A 224 -19.94 -11.00 20.05
N ARG A 225 -20.82 -10.10 20.51
CA ARG A 225 -22.04 -10.48 21.22
C ARG A 225 -23.02 -11.16 20.25
N ARG A 226 -23.90 -12.00 20.78
CA ARG A 226 -24.91 -12.72 19.99
C ARG A 226 -25.77 -11.72 19.17
N GLY A 227 -25.78 -11.86 17.85
CA GLY A 227 -26.52 -10.95 16.95
C GLY A 227 -25.70 -9.78 16.37
N GLN A 228 -24.49 -9.53 16.87
CA GLN A 228 -23.60 -8.54 16.26
C GLN A 228 -22.94 -9.11 15.01
N TRP A 229 -22.77 -8.24 13.99
CA TRP A 229 -22.02 -8.55 12.79
C TRP A 229 -20.84 -7.59 12.67
N GLY A 230 -19.77 -7.97 11.97
CA GLY A 230 -18.59 -7.14 11.84
C GLY A 230 -18.05 -7.14 10.43
N LEU A 231 -17.56 -5.99 10.00
CA LEU A 231 -16.54 -5.90 8.95
C LEU A 231 -15.21 -6.28 9.55
N GLY A 232 -14.36 -6.97 8.77
CA GLY A 232 -13.07 -7.44 9.25
C GLY A 232 -12.17 -6.29 9.69
N ALA A 233 -11.35 -6.52 10.71
CA ALA A 233 -10.39 -5.51 11.18
C ALA A 233 -9.46 -5.06 10.06
N ARG A 234 -9.03 -5.96 9.17
CA ARG A 234 -8.26 -5.64 7.97
C ARG A 234 -9.02 -4.71 7.03
N ASP A 235 -10.30 -4.99 6.80
CA ASP A 235 -11.16 -4.19 5.92
C ASP A 235 -11.35 -2.77 6.45
N ALA A 236 -11.53 -2.63 7.77
CA ALA A 236 -11.60 -1.33 8.43
C ALA A 236 -10.29 -0.54 8.25
N ILE A 237 -9.13 -1.19 8.40
CA ILE A 237 -7.81 -0.58 8.18
C ILE A 237 -7.63 -0.17 6.72
N ILE A 238 -8.08 -0.99 5.75
CA ILE A 238 -8.04 -0.66 4.32
C ILE A 238 -8.90 0.57 4.03
N LEU A 239 -10.13 0.63 4.51
CA LEU A 239 -11.01 1.78 4.31
C LEU A 239 -10.43 3.06 4.88
N MET A 240 -9.89 3.01 6.09
CA MET A 240 -9.14 4.11 6.69
C MET A 240 -7.94 4.52 5.82
N GLY A 241 -7.15 3.54 5.38
CA GLY A 241 -5.97 3.77 4.54
C GLY A 241 -6.31 4.44 3.21
N ILE A 242 -7.39 4.02 2.55
CA ILE A 242 -7.91 4.65 1.33
C ILE A 242 -8.26 6.12 1.61
N TRP A 243 -9.02 6.39 2.68
CA TRP A 243 -9.43 7.73 3.03
C TRP A 243 -8.25 8.67 3.30
N ILE A 244 -7.24 8.21 4.05
CA ILE A 244 -6.03 8.97 4.36
C ILE A 244 -5.22 9.25 3.07
N ALA A 245 -5.10 8.25 2.20
CA ALA A 245 -4.25 8.34 1.02
C ALA A 245 -4.85 9.22 -0.10
N ILE A 246 -6.18 9.31 -0.21
CA ILE A 246 -6.86 10.09 -1.27
C ILE A 246 -6.45 11.57 -1.21
N GLY A 247 -6.38 12.19 -0.03
CA GLY A 247 -5.99 13.58 0.16
C GLY A 247 -4.48 13.80 0.38
N GLY A 248 -3.68 12.74 0.36
CA GLY A 248 -2.26 12.76 0.72
C GLY A 248 -1.33 13.23 -0.40
N ASN A 249 -0.06 12.80 -0.29
CA ASN A 249 1.01 13.17 -1.24
C ASN A 249 0.68 12.81 -2.69
N ASN A 250 -0.04 11.70 -2.93
CA ASN A 250 -0.41 11.29 -4.29
C ASN A 250 -1.30 12.32 -4.99
N MET A 251 -2.23 12.94 -4.25
CA MET A 251 -3.06 14.03 -4.78
C MET A 251 -2.19 15.23 -5.22
N LEU A 252 -1.20 15.63 -4.42
CA LEU A 252 -0.32 16.75 -4.77
C LEU A 252 0.56 16.43 -5.98
N LEU A 253 1.08 15.20 -6.09
CA LEU A 253 1.84 14.76 -7.25
C LEU A 253 0.99 14.81 -8.53
N TYR A 254 -0.25 14.36 -8.46
CA TYR A 254 -1.19 14.48 -9.59
C TYR A 254 -1.54 15.93 -9.91
N LEU A 255 -1.75 16.79 -8.91
CA LEU A 255 -2.00 18.21 -9.15
C LEU A 255 -0.81 18.88 -9.84
N ALA A 256 0.41 18.58 -9.40
CA ALA A 256 1.62 19.08 -10.04
C ALA A 256 1.75 18.58 -11.50
N ALA A 257 1.50 17.31 -11.73
CA ALA A 257 1.53 16.73 -13.06
C ALA A 257 0.46 17.33 -13.98
N LEU A 258 -0.76 17.52 -13.49
CA LEU A 258 -1.86 18.16 -14.24
C LEU A 258 -1.53 19.59 -14.62
N SER A 259 -0.85 20.34 -13.75
CA SER A 259 -0.46 21.73 -14.04
C SER A 259 0.64 21.84 -15.07
N ASN A 260 1.40 20.77 -15.33
CA ASN A 260 2.46 20.71 -16.33
C ASN A 260 1.98 20.23 -17.70
N VAL A 261 0.72 19.80 -17.86
CA VAL A 261 0.17 19.43 -19.17
C VAL A 261 -0.01 20.68 -20.03
N PRO A 262 0.60 20.76 -21.22
CA PRO A 262 0.47 21.91 -22.11
C PRO A 262 -0.99 22.19 -22.47
N GLN A 263 -1.43 23.45 -22.34
CA GLN A 263 -2.81 23.83 -22.63
C GLN A 263 -3.16 23.65 -24.11
N GLU A 264 -2.17 23.79 -24.97
CA GLU A 264 -2.28 23.60 -26.43
C GLU A 264 -2.85 22.22 -26.79
N LEU A 265 -2.54 21.16 -26.02
CA LEU A 265 -3.09 19.84 -26.23
C LEU A 265 -4.60 19.77 -25.95
N TYR A 266 -5.07 20.50 -24.97
CA TYR A 266 -6.49 20.59 -24.65
C TYR A 266 -7.24 21.42 -25.71
N GLU A 267 -6.63 22.50 -26.20
CA GLU A 267 -7.17 23.35 -27.26
C GLU A 267 -7.27 22.57 -28.59
N ALA A 268 -6.22 21.83 -28.96
CA ALA A 268 -6.24 20.96 -30.12
C ALA A 268 -7.36 19.91 -30.02
N ALA A 269 -7.49 19.22 -28.87
CA ALA A 269 -8.55 18.26 -28.67
C ALA A 269 -9.96 18.88 -28.75
N GLN A 270 -10.13 20.14 -28.34
CA GLN A 270 -11.40 20.86 -28.51
C GLN A 270 -11.70 21.20 -29.98
N ILE A 271 -10.69 21.60 -30.75
CA ILE A 271 -10.83 21.86 -32.17
C ILE A 271 -11.23 20.58 -32.91
N ASP A 272 -10.65 19.44 -32.53
CA ASP A 272 -10.99 18.10 -33.03
C ASP A 272 -12.36 17.59 -32.58
N GLY A 273 -13.10 18.36 -31.75
CA GLY A 273 -14.43 18.00 -31.25
C GLY A 273 -14.42 16.91 -30.18
N ALA A 274 -13.29 16.68 -29.50
CA ALA A 274 -13.17 15.68 -28.44
C ALA A 274 -14.01 16.08 -27.23
N GLY A 275 -14.90 15.17 -26.79
CA GLY A 275 -15.62 15.31 -25.52
C GLY A 275 -14.71 15.11 -24.31
N ARG A 276 -15.17 15.52 -23.11
CA ARG A 276 -14.39 15.46 -21.85
C ARG A 276 -13.77 14.07 -21.59
N TRP A 277 -14.49 13.00 -21.90
CA TRP A 277 -14.04 11.62 -21.69
C TRP A 277 -12.93 11.23 -22.68
N ALA A 278 -13.08 11.63 -23.96
CA ALA A 278 -12.05 11.43 -24.97
C ALA A 278 -10.78 12.22 -24.64
N THR A 279 -10.91 13.49 -24.24
CA THR A 279 -9.79 14.34 -23.81
C THR A 279 -9.05 13.74 -22.60
N PHE A 280 -9.79 13.20 -21.63
CA PHE A 280 -9.14 12.52 -20.49
C PHE A 280 -8.29 11.34 -20.96
N TRP A 281 -8.82 10.43 -21.75
CA TRP A 281 -8.10 9.21 -22.12
C TRP A 281 -6.99 9.41 -23.14
N HIS A 282 -7.09 10.41 -24.04
CA HIS A 282 -6.14 10.61 -25.13
C HIS A 282 -5.15 11.76 -24.87
N VAL A 283 -5.46 12.68 -23.96
CA VAL A 283 -4.58 13.79 -23.61
C VAL A 283 -4.11 13.67 -22.18
N THR A 284 -5.05 13.74 -21.21
CA THR A 284 -4.69 13.84 -19.79
C THR A 284 -4.00 12.58 -19.27
N TRP A 285 -4.60 11.42 -19.49
CA TRP A 285 -4.09 10.15 -18.96
C TRP A 285 -2.68 9.79 -19.47
N PRO A 286 -2.36 9.89 -20.77
CA PRO A 286 -1.01 9.64 -21.25
C PRO A 286 0.05 10.57 -20.64
N GLN A 287 -0.29 11.86 -20.42
CA GLN A 287 0.61 12.82 -19.79
C GLN A 287 0.83 12.54 -18.30
N LEU A 288 -0.14 11.91 -17.63
CA LEU A 288 -0.04 11.50 -16.24
C LEU A 288 0.63 10.14 -16.04
N ALA A 289 0.85 9.36 -17.11
CA ALA A 289 1.39 8.01 -17.02
C ALA A 289 2.72 7.91 -16.25
N PRO A 290 3.73 8.79 -16.47
CA PRO A 290 4.98 8.77 -15.71
C PRO A 290 4.77 9.01 -14.23
N THR A 291 3.91 9.97 -13.88
CA THR A 291 3.58 10.29 -12.49
C THR A 291 2.81 9.15 -11.84
N THR A 292 1.85 8.56 -12.56
CA THR A 292 1.09 7.40 -12.08
C THR A 292 2.01 6.22 -11.83
N PHE A 293 2.95 5.94 -12.73
CA PHE A 293 3.94 4.89 -12.53
C PHE A 293 4.78 5.12 -11.28
N PHE A 294 5.28 6.34 -11.08
CA PHE A 294 6.01 6.70 -9.86
C PHE A 294 5.17 6.48 -8.59
N ILE A 295 3.93 6.96 -8.59
CA ILE A 295 3.00 6.79 -7.47
C ILE A 295 2.75 5.31 -7.18
N VAL A 296 2.52 4.50 -8.20
CA VAL A 296 2.31 3.05 -8.05
C VAL A 296 3.53 2.40 -7.39
N VAL A 297 4.73 2.64 -7.91
CA VAL A 297 5.97 2.06 -7.36
C VAL A 297 6.17 2.47 -5.90
N MET A 298 6.04 3.76 -5.60
CA MET A 298 6.22 4.27 -4.22
C MET A 298 5.13 3.75 -3.28
N SER A 299 3.89 3.62 -3.76
CA SER A 299 2.79 3.05 -2.96
C SER A 299 3.00 1.57 -2.67
N PHE A 300 3.54 0.79 -3.60
CA PHE A 300 3.89 -0.62 -3.36
C PHE A 300 5.01 -0.75 -2.32
N ILE A 301 6.08 0.04 -2.45
CA ILE A 301 7.17 0.05 -1.47
C ILE A 301 6.63 0.44 -0.09
N GLY A 302 5.87 1.53 -0.01
CA GLY A 302 5.26 1.99 1.24
C GLY A 302 4.26 1.00 1.84
N GLY A 303 3.50 0.28 1.01
CA GLY A 303 2.56 -0.75 1.44
C GLY A 303 3.27 -1.96 2.08
N LEU A 304 4.38 -2.43 1.48
CA LEU A 304 5.17 -3.52 2.04
C LEU A 304 5.91 -3.14 3.33
N GLN A 305 6.29 -1.88 3.48
CA GLN A 305 6.97 -1.32 4.66
C GLN A 305 6.00 -0.76 5.71
N GLY A 306 4.71 -0.68 5.39
CA GLY A 306 3.69 -0.07 6.22
C GLY A 306 3.02 -1.02 7.19
N GLY A 307 1.98 -0.50 7.84
CA GLY A 307 1.08 -1.28 8.68
C GLY A 307 1.53 -1.43 10.15
N PHE A 308 2.70 -0.92 10.54
CA PHE A 308 3.18 -0.99 11.91
C PHE A 308 2.26 -0.24 12.89
N GLU A 309 2.00 1.04 12.61
CA GLU A 309 1.18 1.89 13.50
C GLU A 309 -0.26 1.39 13.57
N GLN A 310 -0.82 0.96 12.45
CA GLN A 310 -2.16 0.37 12.38
C GLN A 310 -2.25 -0.88 13.25
N ALA A 311 -1.31 -1.80 13.10
CA ALA A 311 -1.28 -3.03 13.88
C ALA A 311 -1.01 -2.75 15.36
N ARG A 312 0.01 -1.93 15.69
CA ARG A 312 0.44 -1.67 17.05
C ARG A 312 -0.54 -0.83 17.86
N VAL A 313 -1.12 0.23 17.27
CA VAL A 313 -1.94 1.20 18.02
C VAL A 313 -3.44 0.84 17.99
N MET A 314 -3.95 0.38 16.85
CA MET A 314 -5.39 0.14 16.72
C MET A 314 -5.81 -1.22 17.28
N THR A 315 -5.09 -2.28 16.96
CA THR A 315 -5.55 -3.65 17.13
C THR A 315 -4.60 -4.55 17.95
N PHE A 316 -3.36 -4.12 18.18
CA PHE A 316 -2.29 -4.97 18.73
C PHE A 316 -2.13 -6.29 17.97
N GLY A 317 -2.26 -6.21 16.64
CA GLY A 317 -2.20 -7.38 15.75
C GLY A 317 -3.47 -8.21 15.67
N GLY A 318 -4.48 -7.92 16.53
CA GLY A 318 -5.73 -8.70 16.61
C GLY A 318 -6.79 -8.32 15.57
N PRO A 319 -7.90 -9.07 15.55
CA PRO A 319 -8.14 -10.33 16.24
C PRO A 319 -7.32 -11.48 15.63
N ALA A 320 -6.88 -12.41 16.49
CA ALA A 320 -6.16 -13.65 16.09
C ALA A 320 -4.98 -13.44 15.10
N GLY A 321 -4.19 -12.37 15.28
CA GLY A 321 -3.05 -12.06 14.42
C GLY A 321 -3.39 -11.55 13.01
N THR A 322 -4.67 -11.33 12.69
CA THR A 322 -5.11 -11.00 11.32
C THR A 322 -4.65 -9.62 10.84
N THR A 323 -4.33 -8.69 11.73
CA THR A 323 -3.82 -7.37 11.37
C THR A 323 -2.31 -7.23 11.60
N THR A 324 -1.65 -8.27 12.10
CA THR A 324 -0.20 -8.28 12.23
C THR A 324 0.43 -8.22 10.84
N THR A 325 1.24 -7.18 10.62
CA THR A 325 2.03 -7.01 9.40
C THR A 325 3.45 -7.55 9.60
N LEU A 326 4.20 -7.75 8.51
CA LEU A 326 5.60 -8.16 8.62
C LEU A 326 6.44 -7.16 9.43
N VAL A 327 6.20 -5.87 9.25
CA VAL A 327 6.97 -4.84 9.98
C VAL A 327 6.64 -4.87 11.46
N TYR A 328 5.38 -5.10 11.83
CA TYR A 328 5.01 -5.29 13.24
C TYR A 328 5.60 -6.59 13.81
N HIS A 329 5.62 -7.66 13.03
CA HIS A 329 6.26 -8.91 13.43
C HIS A 329 7.78 -8.77 13.63
N ILE A 330 8.48 -8.03 12.76
CA ILE A 330 9.89 -7.69 12.95
C ILE A 330 10.09 -6.97 14.29
N TYR A 331 9.25 -5.99 14.59
CA TYR A 331 9.32 -5.26 15.86
C TYR A 331 9.10 -6.18 17.07
N THR A 332 8.07 -7.02 17.03
CA THR A 332 7.77 -7.97 18.10
C THR A 332 8.94 -8.92 18.34
N LYS A 333 9.49 -9.52 17.28
CA LYS A 333 10.66 -10.41 17.38
C LYS A 333 11.90 -9.70 17.89
N ALA A 334 12.16 -8.46 17.43
CA ALA A 334 13.34 -7.71 17.83
C ALA A 334 13.27 -7.17 19.27
N PHE A 335 12.16 -6.51 19.62
CA PHE A 335 12.06 -5.66 20.82
C PHE A 335 11.16 -6.20 21.92
N GLU A 336 10.27 -7.15 21.63
CA GLU A 336 9.42 -7.80 22.63
C GLU A 336 9.95 -9.21 22.97
N GLU A 337 10.41 -9.96 21.97
CA GLU A 337 10.99 -11.30 22.16
C GLU A 337 12.53 -11.28 22.18
N PHE A 338 13.16 -10.14 21.85
CA PHE A 338 14.62 -9.90 21.85
C PHE A 338 15.43 -10.77 20.88
N GLN A 339 14.80 -11.44 19.93
CA GLN A 339 15.42 -12.32 18.93
C GLN A 339 15.95 -11.51 17.73
N MET A 340 17.01 -10.74 17.93
CA MET A 340 17.55 -9.81 16.93
C MET A 340 18.02 -10.51 15.66
N GLY A 341 18.64 -11.69 15.77
CA GLY A 341 19.09 -12.46 14.60
C GLY A 341 17.92 -12.87 13.71
N TYR A 342 16.85 -13.41 14.30
CA TYR A 342 15.64 -13.82 13.57
C TYR A 342 14.90 -12.60 12.98
N ALA A 343 14.72 -11.53 13.73
CA ALA A 343 14.10 -10.30 13.24
C ALA A 343 14.86 -9.68 12.06
N SER A 344 16.19 -9.73 12.10
CA SER A 344 17.04 -9.30 10.98
C SER A 344 16.86 -10.18 9.75
N ALA A 345 16.71 -11.50 9.91
CA ALA A 345 16.41 -12.39 8.79
C ALA A 345 15.06 -12.06 8.13
N ILE A 346 14.00 -11.79 8.92
CA ILE A 346 12.71 -11.33 8.39
C ILE A 346 12.89 -10.02 7.59
N SER A 347 13.64 -9.06 8.14
CA SER A 347 13.88 -7.76 7.50
C SER A 347 14.58 -7.91 6.16
N TRP A 348 15.56 -8.81 6.05
CA TRP A 348 16.29 -9.06 4.80
C TRP A 348 15.45 -9.82 3.77
N VAL A 349 14.55 -10.71 4.20
CA VAL A 349 13.58 -11.31 3.28
C VAL A 349 12.60 -10.25 2.76
N LEU A 350 12.07 -9.38 3.62
CA LEU A 350 11.22 -8.27 3.22
C LEU A 350 11.94 -7.32 2.24
N PHE A 351 13.19 -6.97 2.53
CA PHE A 351 14.03 -6.18 1.61
C PHE A 351 14.16 -6.84 0.25
N THR A 352 14.43 -8.15 0.22
CA THR A 352 14.57 -8.92 -1.04
C THR A 352 13.27 -8.91 -1.85
N VAL A 353 12.12 -9.03 -1.19
CA VAL A 353 10.79 -8.93 -1.85
C VAL A 353 10.61 -7.53 -2.45
N ILE A 354 10.85 -6.47 -1.66
CA ILE A 354 10.72 -5.08 -2.14
C ILE A 354 11.66 -4.81 -3.31
N PHE A 355 12.91 -5.23 -3.20
CA PHE A 355 13.92 -5.07 -4.24
C PHE A 355 13.51 -5.78 -5.54
N THR A 356 13.03 -7.02 -5.43
CA THR A 356 12.56 -7.79 -6.59
C THR A 356 11.37 -7.11 -7.26
N VAL A 357 10.37 -6.68 -6.49
CA VAL A 357 9.21 -5.94 -7.03
C VAL A 357 9.64 -4.66 -7.71
N THR A 358 10.59 -3.93 -7.12
CA THR A 358 11.13 -2.68 -7.70
C THR A 358 11.85 -2.95 -9.03
N LEU A 359 12.70 -3.99 -9.09
CA LEU A 359 13.37 -4.38 -10.33
C LEU A 359 12.39 -4.80 -11.44
N VAL A 360 11.36 -5.57 -11.08
CA VAL A 360 10.31 -5.98 -12.01
C VAL A 360 9.57 -4.75 -12.55
N ASN A 361 9.15 -3.86 -11.67
CA ASN A 361 8.49 -2.61 -12.07
C ASN A 361 9.38 -1.77 -12.99
N TRP A 362 10.67 -1.63 -12.67
CA TRP A 362 11.61 -0.89 -13.52
C TRP A 362 11.74 -1.53 -14.90
N LYS A 363 11.93 -2.85 -14.96
CA LYS A 363 12.14 -3.56 -16.25
C LYS A 363 10.93 -3.46 -17.18
N PHE A 364 9.72 -3.52 -16.64
CA PHE A 364 8.49 -3.56 -17.43
C PHE A 364 7.81 -2.19 -17.56
N GLY A 365 7.89 -1.32 -16.55
CA GLY A 365 7.23 -0.02 -16.56
C GLY A 365 8.04 1.09 -17.24
N ALA A 366 9.37 1.06 -17.16
CA ALA A 366 10.20 2.11 -17.77
C ALA A 366 10.19 2.10 -19.31
N LYS A 367 9.88 0.97 -19.94
CA LYS A 367 9.83 0.86 -21.42
C LYS A 367 8.64 1.57 -22.05
N GLU A 368 7.54 1.75 -21.33
CA GLU A 368 6.35 2.43 -21.84
C GLU A 368 6.39 3.96 -21.67
N LEU A 369 7.41 4.48 -20.97
CA LEU A 369 7.55 5.91 -20.66
C LEU A 369 8.52 6.66 -21.60
N SER A 370 9.12 5.98 -22.58
CA SER A 370 10.08 6.54 -23.52
C SER A 370 9.41 6.92 -24.84
N TYR A 371 8.38 7.78 -24.80
CA TYR A 371 7.81 8.45 -25.98
C TYR A 371 7.82 9.95 -25.78
#